data_bd48f1a8a071eeb997337c6f68d9c88e
#
_entry.id   bd48f1a8a071eeb997337c6f68d9c88e
#
_cell.length_a   1.000
_cell.length_b   1.000
_cell.length_c   1.000
_cell.angle_alpha   90.00
_cell.angle_beta   90.00
_cell.angle_gamma   90.00
#
_symmetry.space_group_name_H-M   'P 1'
#
loop_
_entity.id
_entity.type
_entity.pdbx_description
1 polymer ?
#
loop_
_entity_poly.entity_id
_entity_poly.type
_entity_poly.pdbx_seq_one_letter_code
_entity_poly.pdbx_strand_id
1 'polypeptide(L)'
;MNVLVACEESQRVCMAFREKGHNAFSCDIIDCSGGHPEWHIKGDVLPLLNGFCSFKTQNMTDVDEPIWLLQKWDLIIAHPPCTYLTLAGNKWFKPEFADRFPDRQKQRNEAVNFFMAIANADCDKIAIENPVGVMSSQWRKPDQYIEPYMFGDPEKKKTGLWLKGLPCLKPTNIVEPVIIHCKSGANEPRWHMKTMHLPKEERSRVRSQTFPGIAKAMADQWG
;
A
#
# COMPACT_ATOMS: atom_id res chain seq x y z
N MET A 1 -8.19 17.80 -5.73
CA MET A 1 -7.64 16.77 -6.63
C MET A 1 -8.47 15.51 -6.53
N ASN A 2 -8.54 14.74 -7.64
CA ASN A 2 -9.05 13.37 -7.63
C ASN A 2 -7.90 12.42 -7.31
N VAL A 3 -7.99 11.70 -6.20
CA VAL A 3 -6.92 10.83 -5.68
C VAL A 3 -7.43 9.38 -5.62
N LEU A 4 -6.68 8.47 -6.24
CA LEU A 4 -6.90 7.03 -6.10
C LEU A 4 -5.88 6.45 -5.12
N VAL A 5 -6.37 5.79 -4.06
CA VAL A 5 -5.53 5.01 -3.16
C VAL A 5 -5.77 3.53 -3.43
N ALA A 6 -4.89 2.93 -4.21
CA ALA A 6 -5.01 1.56 -4.71
C ALA A 6 -4.49 0.53 -3.69
N CYS A 7 -5.21 -0.57 -3.53
CA CYS A 7 -4.91 -1.66 -2.59
C CYS A 7 -4.89 -1.16 -1.13
N GLU A 8 -5.92 -0.38 -0.75
CA GLU A 8 -6.06 0.15 0.60
C GLU A 8 -7.46 -0.11 1.17
N GLU A 9 -7.63 -1.18 1.93
CA GLU A 9 -8.86 -1.46 2.67
C GLU A 9 -9.02 -0.59 3.93
N SER A 10 -7.89 -0.17 4.51
CA SER A 10 -7.87 0.57 5.79
C SER A 10 -8.31 2.02 5.68
N GLN A 11 -8.31 2.58 4.50
CA GLN A 11 -8.68 3.98 4.19
C GLN A 11 -7.82 5.06 4.88
N ARG A 12 -6.70 4.71 5.51
CA ARG A 12 -5.89 5.67 6.28
C ARG A 12 -5.33 6.79 5.41
N VAL A 13 -4.81 6.45 4.23
CA VAL A 13 -4.32 7.45 3.28
C VAL A 13 -5.49 8.17 2.64
N CYS A 14 -6.53 7.45 2.22
CA CYS A 14 -7.75 8.03 1.66
C CYS A 14 -8.34 9.08 2.61
N MET A 15 -8.54 8.73 3.89
CA MET A 15 -9.07 9.64 4.92
C MET A 15 -8.20 10.88 5.10
N ALA A 16 -6.86 10.72 5.16
CA ALA A 16 -5.95 11.85 5.30
C ALA A 16 -6.07 12.85 4.14
N PHE A 17 -6.26 12.37 2.91
CA PHE A 17 -6.52 13.25 1.76
C PHE A 17 -7.93 13.86 1.81
N ARG A 18 -8.95 13.12 2.27
CA ARG A 18 -10.32 13.65 2.47
C ARG A 18 -10.35 14.77 3.51
N GLU A 19 -9.61 14.65 4.60
CA GLU A 19 -9.46 15.69 5.63
C GLU A 19 -8.84 16.98 5.07
N LYS A 20 -8.07 16.89 3.99
CA LYS A 20 -7.53 18.04 3.24
C LYS A 20 -8.47 18.60 2.18
N GLY A 21 -9.68 18.06 2.05
CA GLY A 21 -10.67 18.49 1.07
C GLY A 21 -10.47 17.92 -0.32
N HIS A 22 -9.64 16.87 -0.50
CA HIS A 22 -9.48 16.20 -1.77
C HIS A 22 -10.60 15.19 -2.02
N ASN A 23 -10.91 14.94 -3.30
CA ASN A 23 -11.83 13.88 -3.70
C ASN A 23 -11.06 12.56 -3.81
N ALA A 24 -10.80 11.92 -2.66
CA ALA A 24 -10.03 10.70 -2.58
C ALA A 24 -10.91 9.46 -2.47
N PHE A 25 -10.54 8.38 -3.17
CA PHE A 25 -11.17 7.08 -3.10
C PHE A 25 -10.13 6.00 -2.84
N SER A 26 -10.42 5.11 -1.89
CA SER A 26 -9.68 3.86 -1.71
C SER A 26 -10.26 2.78 -2.61
N CYS A 27 -9.42 1.84 -3.05
CA CYS A 27 -9.84 0.66 -3.80
C CYS A 27 -9.14 -0.59 -3.27
N ASP A 28 -9.90 -1.63 -3.00
CA ASP A 28 -9.39 -2.96 -2.65
C ASP A 28 -10.41 -4.04 -3.03
N ILE A 29 -9.97 -5.28 -3.18
CA ILE A 29 -10.84 -6.44 -3.45
C ILE A 29 -11.70 -6.87 -2.26
N ILE A 30 -11.36 -6.41 -1.04
CA ILE A 30 -12.09 -6.67 0.19
C ILE A 30 -12.80 -5.42 0.69
N ASP A 31 -13.71 -5.60 1.64
CA ASP A 31 -14.45 -4.50 2.26
C ASP A 31 -13.53 -3.56 3.04
N CYS A 32 -13.85 -2.27 3.05
CA CYS A 32 -13.09 -1.31 3.82
C CYS A 32 -13.25 -1.52 5.33
N SER A 33 -12.18 -1.25 6.07
CA SER A 33 -12.17 -1.24 7.54
C SER A 33 -12.09 0.16 8.15
N GLY A 34 -11.92 1.19 7.33
CA GLY A 34 -11.82 2.58 7.77
C GLY A 34 -13.16 3.25 8.14
N GLY A 35 -14.29 2.59 7.87
CA GLY A 35 -15.62 3.06 8.26
C GLY A 35 -16.29 3.99 7.26
N HIS A 36 -15.72 4.19 6.08
CA HIS A 36 -16.23 5.06 5.03
C HIS A 36 -16.51 4.30 3.72
N PRO A 37 -17.55 3.44 3.68
CA PRO A 37 -17.88 2.66 2.49
C PRO A 37 -18.23 3.55 1.27
N GLU A 38 -18.66 4.79 1.50
CA GLU A 38 -18.93 5.80 0.48
C GLU A 38 -17.68 6.34 -0.23
N TRP A 39 -16.48 6.06 0.28
CA TRP A 39 -15.19 6.41 -0.31
C TRP A 39 -14.40 5.20 -0.76
N HIS A 40 -14.99 4.00 -0.67
CA HIS A 40 -14.31 2.75 -0.99
C HIS A 40 -14.88 2.09 -2.25
N ILE A 41 -14.03 1.80 -3.20
CA ILE A 41 -14.33 1.04 -4.41
C ILE A 41 -13.93 -0.41 -4.15
N LYS A 42 -14.93 -1.30 -3.98
CA LYS A 42 -14.65 -2.73 -3.79
C LYS A 42 -14.49 -3.41 -5.14
N GLY A 43 -13.27 -3.77 -5.50
CA GLY A 43 -12.99 -4.43 -6.77
C GLY A 43 -11.54 -4.40 -7.19
N ASP A 44 -11.31 -4.83 -8.44
CA ASP A 44 -10.01 -4.74 -9.08
C ASP A 44 -9.68 -3.27 -9.42
N VAL A 45 -8.47 -2.87 -9.07
CA VAL A 45 -7.99 -1.50 -9.34
C VAL A 45 -7.56 -1.29 -10.79
N LEU A 46 -7.18 -2.35 -11.51
CA LEU A 46 -6.63 -2.23 -12.86
C LEU A 46 -7.51 -1.43 -13.85
N PRO A 47 -8.85 -1.61 -13.88
CA PRO A 47 -9.72 -0.81 -14.71
C PRO A 47 -9.76 0.68 -14.36
N LEU A 48 -9.33 1.06 -13.15
CA LEU A 48 -9.38 2.44 -12.66
C LEU A 48 -8.10 3.23 -12.95
N LEU A 49 -6.99 2.55 -13.29
CA LEU A 49 -5.65 3.17 -13.31
C LEU A 49 -5.49 4.29 -14.33
N ASN A 50 -6.25 4.25 -15.42
CA ASN A 50 -6.07 5.20 -16.52
C ASN A 50 -7.07 6.37 -16.50
N GLY A 51 -7.94 6.45 -15.49
CA GLY A 51 -9.04 7.42 -15.43
C GLY A 51 -10.09 7.18 -16.53
N PHE A 52 -10.93 8.18 -16.84
CA PHE A 52 -12.05 8.06 -17.78
C PHE A 52 -12.88 6.80 -17.51
N CYS A 53 -13.16 6.53 -16.24
CA CYS A 53 -13.83 5.33 -15.78
C CYS A 53 -15.09 5.66 -15.00
N SER A 54 -15.95 4.67 -14.85
CA SER A 54 -17.07 4.72 -13.92
C SER A 54 -16.91 3.64 -12.87
N PHE A 55 -17.32 3.93 -11.65
CA PHE A 55 -17.25 3.00 -10.54
C PHE A 55 -18.38 3.22 -9.54
N LYS A 56 -18.65 2.22 -8.73
CA LYS A 56 -19.54 2.32 -7.57
C LYS A 56 -18.70 2.20 -6.30
N THR A 57 -19.11 2.94 -5.28
CA THR A 57 -18.55 2.78 -3.95
C THR A 57 -19.28 1.66 -3.20
N GLN A 58 -18.67 1.15 -2.16
CA GLN A 58 -19.13 -0.05 -1.44
C GLN A 58 -20.55 0.11 -0.85
N ASN A 59 -21.00 1.32 -0.55
CA ASN A 59 -22.37 1.59 -0.05
C ASN A 59 -23.42 1.75 -1.15
N MET A 60 -23.02 1.79 -2.42
CA MET A 60 -23.94 1.91 -3.55
C MET A 60 -24.50 0.54 -3.96
N THR A 61 -25.74 0.55 -4.42
CA THR A 61 -26.44 -0.65 -4.90
C THR A 61 -26.39 -0.76 -6.43
N ASP A 62 -26.93 -1.84 -6.99
CA ASP A 62 -26.96 -2.04 -8.44
C ASP A 62 -27.86 -1.01 -9.17
N VAL A 63 -28.83 -0.44 -8.46
CA VAL A 63 -29.73 0.58 -9.02
C VAL A 63 -29.19 2.00 -8.95
N ASP A 64 -28.14 2.24 -8.17
CA ASP A 64 -27.52 3.56 -8.08
C ASP A 64 -26.70 3.87 -9.34
N GLU A 65 -26.76 5.12 -9.78
CA GLU A 65 -25.93 5.59 -10.89
C GLU A 65 -24.45 5.61 -10.49
N PRO A 66 -23.55 5.11 -11.36
CA PRO A 66 -22.13 5.08 -11.03
C PRO A 66 -21.54 6.50 -10.97
N ILE A 67 -20.48 6.63 -10.19
CA ILE A 67 -19.64 7.83 -10.21
C ILE A 67 -18.79 7.80 -11.47
N TRP A 68 -18.82 8.89 -12.24
CA TRP A 68 -18.03 9.05 -13.46
C TRP A 68 -16.79 9.90 -13.19
N LEU A 69 -15.63 9.35 -13.48
CA LEU A 69 -14.38 10.10 -13.55
C LEU A 69 -14.11 10.41 -15.04
N LEU A 70 -14.39 11.63 -15.45
CA LEU A 70 -14.24 12.09 -16.84
C LEU A 70 -12.82 12.62 -17.15
N GLN A 71 -11.91 12.53 -16.20
CA GLN A 71 -10.53 12.99 -16.31
C GLN A 71 -9.59 11.93 -15.72
N LYS A 72 -8.28 12.10 -15.93
CA LYS A 72 -7.28 11.29 -15.25
C LYS A 72 -7.32 11.56 -13.74
N TRP A 73 -6.80 10.59 -12.98
CA TRP A 73 -6.47 10.84 -11.58
C TRP A 73 -5.35 11.87 -11.50
N ASP A 74 -5.47 12.82 -10.59
CA ASP A 74 -4.42 13.79 -10.30
C ASP A 74 -3.24 13.16 -9.54
N LEU A 75 -3.54 12.10 -8.76
CA LEU A 75 -2.58 11.37 -7.95
C LEU A 75 -3.06 9.91 -7.76
N ILE A 76 -2.14 8.97 -7.93
CA ILE A 76 -2.32 7.56 -7.55
C ILE A 76 -1.32 7.22 -6.45
N ILE A 77 -1.82 6.74 -5.31
CA ILE A 77 -1.01 6.14 -4.25
C ILE A 77 -1.37 4.67 -4.19
N ALA A 78 -0.40 3.77 -4.17
CA ALA A 78 -0.68 2.34 -4.24
C ALA A 78 0.13 1.54 -3.23
N HIS A 79 -0.52 0.51 -2.66
CA HIS A 79 0.06 -0.43 -1.69
C HIS A 79 -0.08 -1.88 -2.24
N PRO A 80 0.54 -2.22 -3.39
CA PRO A 80 0.35 -3.52 -4.01
C PRO A 80 0.76 -4.67 -3.09
N PRO A 81 0.06 -5.82 -3.15
CA PRO A 81 0.33 -6.96 -2.29
C PRO A 81 1.79 -7.40 -2.32
N CYS A 82 2.44 -7.42 -1.16
CA CYS A 82 3.88 -7.67 -1.05
C CYS A 82 4.26 -9.16 -0.88
N THR A 83 3.29 -10.06 -0.76
CA THR A 83 3.49 -11.48 -0.42
C THR A 83 4.52 -12.20 -1.30
N TYR A 84 4.52 -11.91 -2.60
CA TYR A 84 5.44 -12.52 -3.55
C TYR A 84 6.60 -11.61 -3.94
N LEU A 85 6.59 -10.36 -3.48
CA LEU A 85 7.59 -9.35 -3.83
C LEU A 85 8.68 -9.18 -2.76
N THR A 86 8.40 -9.51 -1.48
CA THR A 86 9.34 -9.28 -0.38
C THR A 86 10.50 -10.27 -0.35
N LEU A 87 11.68 -9.83 0.13
CA LEU A 87 12.83 -10.69 0.37
C LEU A 87 12.54 -11.78 1.42
N ALA A 88 11.71 -11.49 2.42
CA ALA A 88 11.31 -12.46 3.44
C ALA A 88 10.65 -13.72 2.86
N GLY A 89 9.99 -13.59 1.71
CA GLY A 89 9.38 -14.71 0.99
C GLY A 89 10.36 -15.53 0.14
N ASN A 90 11.60 -15.08 -0.07
CA ASN A 90 12.53 -15.69 -1.02
C ASN A 90 12.91 -17.14 -0.68
N LYS A 91 12.93 -17.51 0.61
CA LYS A 91 13.19 -18.90 1.02
C LYS A 91 12.23 -19.92 0.37
N TRP A 92 10.99 -19.52 0.08
CA TRP A 92 9.96 -20.39 -0.49
C TRP A 92 10.10 -20.61 -2.01
N PHE A 93 11.10 -20.00 -2.65
CA PHE A 93 11.44 -20.20 -4.07
C PHE A 93 12.59 -21.18 -4.28
N LYS A 94 13.15 -21.74 -3.20
CA LYS A 94 14.21 -22.75 -3.28
C LYS A 94 13.63 -24.06 -3.78
N PRO A 95 14.43 -24.88 -4.51
CA PRO A 95 13.99 -26.17 -5.06
C PRO A 95 13.34 -27.10 -4.06
N GLU A 96 13.80 -27.11 -2.81
CA GLU A 96 13.26 -27.92 -1.70
C GLU A 96 11.78 -27.62 -1.36
N PHE A 97 11.26 -26.50 -1.83
CA PHE A 97 9.85 -26.10 -1.62
C PHE A 97 9.00 -26.14 -2.90
N ALA A 98 9.57 -26.57 -4.05
CA ALA A 98 8.89 -26.55 -5.34
C ALA A 98 7.60 -27.38 -5.32
N ASP A 99 7.63 -28.61 -4.79
CA ASP A 99 6.46 -29.48 -4.69
C ASP A 99 5.36 -28.91 -3.79
N ARG A 100 5.75 -28.17 -2.74
CA ARG A 100 4.80 -27.54 -1.81
C ARG A 100 4.17 -26.27 -2.37
N PHE A 101 4.88 -25.54 -3.25
CA PHE A 101 4.47 -24.27 -3.81
C PHE A 101 4.77 -24.20 -5.33
N PRO A 102 4.12 -25.07 -6.16
CA PRO A 102 4.47 -25.22 -7.58
C PRO A 102 4.25 -23.92 -8.38
N ASP A 103 3.21 -23.15 -8.04
CA ASP A 103 2.84 -21.93 -8.77
C ASP A 103 3.56 -20.66 -8.27
N ARG A 104 4.50 -20.80 -7.33
CA ARG A 104 5.05 -19.61 -6.66
C ARG A 104 5.80 -18.66 -7.60
N GLN A 105 6.48 -19.20 -8.60
CA GLN A 105 7.16 -18.37 -9.61
C GLN A 105 6.15 -17.64 -10.51
N LYS A 106 5.07 -18.31 -10.91
CA LYS A 106 3.96 -17.71 -11.67
C LYS A 106 3.33 -16.58 -10.86
N GLN A 107 3.01 -16.83 -9.59
CA GLN A 107 2.44 -15.82 -8.67
C GLN A 107 3.36 -14.60 -8.48
N ARG A 108 4.70 -14.81 -8.46
CA ARG A 108 5.65 -13.70 -8.41
C ARG A 108 5.61 -12.88 -9.70
N ASN A 109 5.57 -13.53 -10.85
CA ASN A 109 5.50 -12.84 -12.14
C ASN A 109 4.20 -12.02 -12.26
N GLU A 110 3.08 -12.58 -11.81
CA GLU A 110 1.79 -11.87 -11.75
C GLU A 110 1.86 -10.66 -10.82
N ALA A 111 2.48 -10.79 -9.64
CA ALA A 111 2.65 -9.69 -8.70
C ALA A 111 3.58 -8.58 -9.26
N VAL A 112 4.62 -8.95 -9.99
CA VAL A 112 5.49 -7.99 -10.70
C VAL A 112 4.71 -7.27 -11.80
N ASN A 113 3.95 -8.01 -12.61
CA ASN A 113 3.12 -7.41 -13.68
C ASN A 113 2.08 -6.45 -13.11
N PHE A 114 1.44 -6.81 -11.99
CA PHE A 114 0.50 -5.93 -11.28
C PHE A 114 1.17 -4.65 -10.79
N PHE A 115 2.35 -4.77 -10.15
CA PHE A 115 3.14 -3.61 -9.73
C PHE A 115 3.48 -2.71 -10.93
N MET A 116 3.91 -3.29 -12.05
CA MET A 116 4.26 -2.56 -13.25
C MET A 116 3.06 -1.92 -13.94
N ALA A 117 1.87 -2.54 -13.88
CA ALA A 117 0.64 -1.92 -14.38
C ALA A 117 0.35 -0.61 -13.62
N ILE A 118 0.50 -0.60 -12.31
CA ILE A 118 0.36 0.61 -11.50
C ILE A 118 1.44 1.64 -11.85
N ALA A 119 2.69 1.22 -11.96
CA ALA A 119 3.81 2.11 -12.27
C ALA A 119 3.68 2.80 -13.64
N ASN A 120 3.02 2.13 -14.59
CA ASN A 120 2.79 2.62 -15.95
C ASN A 120 1.41 3.26 -16.14
N ALA A 121 0.63 3.44 -15.09
CA ALA A 121 -0.68 4.08 -15.15
C ALA A 121 -0.60 5.48 -15.80
N ASP A 122 -1.65 5.85 -16.52
CA ASP A 122 -1.77 7.17 -17.14
C ASP A 122 -2.14 8.25 -16.10
N CYS A 123 -1.20 8.52 -15.22
CA CYS A 123 -1.26 9.54 -14.19
C CYS A 123 0.12 10.20 -14.05
N ASP A 124 0.15 11.51 -13.89
CA ASP A 124 1.40 12.26 -13.81
C ASP A 124 2.09 12.14 -12.45
N LYS A 125 1.32 11.85 -11.41
CA LYS A 125 1.80 11.71 -10.03
C LYS A 125 1.44 10.33 -9.49
N ILE A 126 2.45 9.49 -9.27
CA ILE A 126 2.27 8.13 -8.72
C ILE A 126 3.25 7.91 -7.58
N ALA A 127 2.77 7.34 -6.48
CA ALA A 127 3.57 6.80 -5.39
C ALA A 127 3.22 5.34 -5.17
N ILE A 128 4.18 4.43 -5.27
CA ILE A 128 4.00 3.01 -4.95
C ILE A 128 4.80 2.70 -3.70
N GLU A 129 4.11 2.22 -2.67
CA GLU A 129 4.69 1.80 -1.41
C GLU A 129 4.80 0.27 -1.38
N ASN A 130 6.00 -0.25 -1.13
CA ASN A 130 6.19 -1.69 -0.94
C ASN A 130 7.41 -1.94 -0.04
N PRO A 131 7.43 -3.01 0.78
CA PRO A 131 8.62 -3.41 1.52
C PRO A 131 9.81 -3.70 0.62
N VAL A 132 11.01 -3.74 1.20
CA VAL A 132 12.23 -4.12 0.47
C VAL A 132 12.05 -5.50 -0.16
N GLY A 133 12.23 -5.57 -1.48
CA GLY A 133 11.90 -6.76 -2.24
C GLY A 133 12.50 -6.79 -3.64
N VAL A 134 11.99 -7.70 -4.45
CA VAL A 134 12.51 -8.03 -5.78
C VAL A 134 12.37 -6.88 -6.79
N MET A 135 11.45 -5.94 -6.58
CA MET A 135 11.27 -4.80 -7.50
C MET A 135 12.54 -3.95 -7.61
N SER A 136 13.35 -3.89 -6.55
CA SER A 136 14.65 -3.18 -6.58
C SER A 136 15.66 -3.77 -7.56
N SER A 137 15.53 -5.04 -7.92
CA SER A 137 16.40 -5.74 -8.89
C SER A 137 15.73 -6.00 -10.23
N GLN A 138 14.41 -6.20 -10.25
CA GLN A 138 13.67 -6.51 -11.49
C GLN A 138 13.25 -5.26 -12.26
N TRP A 139 13.16 -4.12 -11.61
CA TRP A 139 12.83 -2.85 -12.25
C TRP A 139 13.88 -1.78 -11.89
N ARG A 140 13.68 -1.08 -10.77
CA ARG A 140 14.61 -0.05 -10.28
C ARG A 140 14.58 0.04 -8.76
N LYS A 141 15.61 0.61 -8.17
CA LYS A 141 15.61 0.94 -6.74
C LYS A 141 14.48 1.95 -6.45
N PRO A 142 13.87 1.91 -5.24
CA PRO A 142 12.96 2.97 -4.84
C PRO A 142 13.68 4.31 -4.78
N ASP A 143 12.94 5.39 -5.00
CA ASP A 143 13.46 6.75 -4.90
C ASP A 143 13.79 7.12 -3.45
N GLN A 144 13.06 6.53 -2.52
CA GLN A 144 13.24 6.77 -1.08
C GLN A 144 12.91 5.52 -0.25
N TYR A 145 13.58 5.39 0.89
CA TYR A 145 13.14 4.52 1.97
C TYR A 145 12.62 5.35 3.13
N ILE A 146 11.46 4.97 3.65
CA ILE A 146 10.83 5.60 4.82
C ILE A 146 10.61 4.59 5.93
N GLU A 147 10.50 5.09 7.15
CA GLU A 147 10.12 4.32 8.33
C GLU A 147 9.12 5.14 9.18
N PRO A 148 8.15 4.49 9.87
CA PRO A 148 7.11 5.19 10.63
C PRO A 148 7.64 6.16 11.69
N TYR A 149 8.79 5.83 12.32
CA TYR A 149 9.39 6.70 13.34
C TYR A 149 9.83 8.06 12.81
N MET A 150 10.00 8.21 11.50
CA MET A 150 10.31 9.51 10.86
C MET A 150 9.09 10.44 10.83
N PHE A 151 7.90 9.90 11.08
CA PHE A 151 6.60 10.57 10.93
C PHE A 151 5.75 10.55 12.21
N GLY A 152 6.37 10.27 13.37
CA GLY A 152 5.71 10.33 14.67
C GLY A 152 5.18 9.01 15.22
N ASP A 153 5.22 7.93 14.44
CA ASP A 153 4.83 6.61 14.90
C ASP A 153 6.10 5.86 15.39
N PRO A 154 6.24 5.52 16.69
CA PRO A 154 7.49 4.96 17.24
C PRO A 154 7.70 3.48 16.86
N GLU A 155 7.64 3.20 15.55
CA GLU A 155 7.73 1.85 15.00
C GLU A 155 8.79 1.77 13.88
N LYS A 156 9.38 0.59 13.69
CA LYS A 156 10.32 0.28 12.61
C LYS A 156 9.68 -0.62 11.57
N LYS A 157 9.46 -0.10 10.38
CA LYS A 157 8.97 -0.83 9.21
C LYS A 157 9.57 -0.18 7.96
N LYS A 158 10.74 -0.62 7.55
CA LYS A 158 11.41 -0.06 6.37
C LYS A 158 10.64 -0.37 5.10
N THR A 159 10.23 0.69 4.42
CA THR A 159 9.40 0.62 3.21
C THR A 159 10.01 1.49 2.12
N GLY A 160 10.00 0.99 0.88
CA GLY A 160 10.43 1.74 -0.30
C GLY A 160 9.27 2.49 -0.92
N LEU A 161 9.56 3.69 -1.42
CA LEU A 161 8.67 4.49 -2.25
C LEU A 161 9.24 4.60 -3.65
N TRP A 162 8.47 4.19 -4.66
CA TRP A 162 8.74 4.44 -6.08
C TRP A 162 7.84 5.59 -6.51
N LEU A 163 8.46 6.68 -6.93
CA LEU A 163 7.79 7.95 -7.20
C LEU A 163 7.84 8.29 -8.70
N LYS A 164 6.75 8.85 -9.21
CA LYS A 164 6.64 9.49 -10.52
C LYS A 164 6.01 10.86 -10.30
N GLY A 165 6.68 11.93 -10.71
CA GLY A 165 6.18 13.30 -10.61
C GLY A 165 5.94 13.82 -9.19
N LEU A 166 6.50 13.18 -8.17
CA LEU A 166 6.36 13.53 -6.76
C LEU A 166 7.72 13.75 -6.11
N PRO A 167 7.84 14.70 -5.18
CA PRO A 167 9.03 14.84 -4.35
C PRO A 167 9.12 13.74 -3.29
N CYS A 168 10.33 13.44 -2.82
CA CYS A 168 10.53 12.61 -1.65
C CYS A 168 9.81 13.18 -0.42
N LEU A 169 9.23 12.33 0.41
CA LEU A 169 8.62 12.74 1.68
C LEU A 169 9.69 13.24 2.66
N LYS A 170 9.46 14.39 3.24
CA LYS A 170 10.29 14.92 4.32
C LYS A 170 9.75 14.41 5.66
N PRO A 171 10.62 13.93 6.57
CA PRO A 171 10.22 13.59 7.93
C PRO A 171 9.47 14.74 8.61
N THR A 172 8.39 14.43 9.31
CA THR A 172 7.56 15.45 9.97
C THR A 172 7.77 15.49 11.49
N ASN A 173 8.04 14.33 12.10
CA ASN A 173 8.25 14.19 13.53
C ASN A 173 9.10 12.95 13.81
N ILE A 174 10.40 13.13 14.01
CA ILE A 174 11.31 12.02 14.28
C ILE A 174 11.22 11.65 15.75
N VAL A 175 10.78 10.42 16.02
CA VAL A 175 10.67 9.84 17.37
C VAL A 175 11.54 8.60 17.50
N GLU A 176 11.88 8.21 18.74
CA GLU A 176 12.65 6.99 18.98
C GLU A 176 11.79 5.74 18.73
N PRO A 177 12.22 4.80 17.85
CA PRO A 177 11.46 3.58 17.59
C PRO A 177 11.54 2.60 18.79
N VAL A 178 10.41 1.99 19.13
CA VAL A 178 10.37 1.01 20.21
C VAL A 178 10.78 -0.37 19.70
N ILE A 179 11.87 -0.89 20.26
CA ILE A 179 12.43 -2.20 19.97
C ILE A 179 12.23 -3.12 21.18
N ILE A 180 11.79 -4.34 20.95
CA ILE A 180 11.65 -5.39 21.95
C ILE A 180 12.91 -6.28 21.92
N HIS A 181 13.59 -6.35 23.05
CA HIS A 181 14.71 -7.25 23.23
C HIS A 181 14.19 -8.64 23.63
N CYS A 182 14.32 -9.60 22.73
CA CYS A 182 13.86 -10.97 22.97
C CYS A 182 14.86 -11.77 23.81
N LYS A 183 14.39 -12.76 24.57
CA LYS A 183 15.24 -13.66 25.37
C LYS A 183 16.26 -14.44 24.52
N SER A 184 15.98 -14.61 23.22
CA SER A 184 16.90 -15.21 22.23
C SER A 184 18.05 -14.30 21.80
N GLY A 185 18.13 -13.05 22.31
CA GLY A 185 19.10 -12.03 21.89
C GLY A 185 18.69 -11.26 20.62
N ALA A 186 17.57 -11.60 19.98
CA ALA A 186 17.08 -10.87 18.82
C ALA A 186 16.41 -9.55 19.24
N ASN A 187 16.55 -8.53 18.38
CA ASN A 187 15.89 -7.24 18.53
C ASN A 187 14.76 -7.15 17.48
N GLU A 188 13.52 -7.09 17.96
CA GLU A 188 12.34 -7.09 17.09
C GLU A 188 11.54 -5.78 17.23
N PRO A 189 11.03 -5.22 16.13
CA PRO A 189 10.09 -4.10 16.19
C PRO A 189 8.85 -4.44 17.00
N ARG A 190 8.43 -3.53 17.88
CA ARG A 190 7.25 -3.73 18.75
C ARG A 190 6.01 -4.13 17.98
N TRP A 191 5.70 -3.45 16.85
CA TRP A 191 4.52 -3.75 16.03
C TRP A 191 4.56 -5.17 15.46
N HIS A 192 5.76 -5.67 15.10
CA HIS A 192 5.96 -7.03 14.63
C HIS A 192 5.58 -8.03 15.72
N MET A 193 6.10 -7.83 16.93
CA MET A 193 5.81 -8.67 18.09
C MET A 193 4.32 -8.66 18.47
N LYS A 194 3.70 -7.47 18.50
CA LYS A 194 2.27 -7.32 18.79
C LYS A 194 1.35 -8.07 17.83
N THR A 195 1.78 -8.28 16.59
CA THR A 195 0.97 -8.95 15.57
C THR A 195 1.26 -10.44 15.41
N MET A 196 2.30 -10.98 16.07
CA MET A 196 2.69 -12.38 15.88
C MET A 196 1.62 -13.39 16.34
N HIS A 197 0.85 -13.05 17.36
CA HIS A 197 -0.20 -13.92 17.92
C HIS A 197 -1.51 -13.87 17.14
N LEU A 198 -1.67 -12.92 16.22
CA LEU A 198 -2.89 -12.79 15.42
C LEU A 198 -3.00 -13.93 14.40
N PRO A 199 -4.23 -14.37 14.06
CA PRO A 199 -4.48 -15.26 12.92
C PRO A 199 -3.83 -14.72 11.65
N LYS A 200 -3.46 -15.63 10.72
CA LYS A 200 -2.66 -15.27 9.53
C LYS A 200 -3.30 -14.13 8.70
N GLU A 201 -4.61 -14.18 8.48
CA GLU A 201 -5.34 -13.20 7.67
C GLU A 201 -5.40 -11.85 8.37
N GLU A 202 -5.79 -11.83 9.66
CA GLU A 202 -5.83 -10.62 10.46
C GLU A 202 -4.44 -9.99 10.60
N ARG A 203 -3.43 -10.81 10.84
CA ARG A 203 -2.04 -10.37 10.90
C ARG A 203 -1.59 -9.74 9.59
N SER A 204 -1.95 -10.32 8.45
CA SER A 204 -1.65 -9.76 7.12
C SER A 204 -2.32 -8.42 6.96
N ARG A 205 -3.59 -8.30 7.27
CA ARG A 205 -4.38 -7.07 7.22
C ARG A 205 -3.78 -5.97 8.08
N VAL A 206 -3.50 -6.25 9.37
CA VAL A 206 -2.89 -5.25 10.27
C VAL A 206 -1.51 -4.80 9.79
N ARG A 207 -0.73 -5.73 9.20
CA ARG A 207 0.62 -5.44 8.71
C ARG A 207 0.65 -4.69 7.38
N SER A 208 -0.41 -4.74 6.58
CA SER A 208 -0.52 -3.99 5.33
C SER A 208 -0.87 -2.52 5.55
N GLN A 209 -1.51 -2.19 6.65
CA GLN A 209 -1.97 -0.83 6.92
C GLN A 209 -0.83 0.18 6.95
N THR A 210 -1.07 1.34 6.34
CA THR A 210 -0.18 2.50 6.41
C THR A 210 -0.23 3.13 7.80
N PHE A 211 0.91 3.55 8.33
CA PHE A 211 0.95 4.24 9.62
C PHE A 211 0.36 5.65 9.52
N PRO A 212 -0.37 6.12 10.55
CA PRO A 212 -1.06 7.41 10.50
C PRO A 212 -0.15 8.60 10.16
N GLY A 213 1.06 8.65 10.74
CA GLY A 213 2.00 9.71 10.46
C GLY A 213 2.47 9.74 9.00
N ILE A 214 2.65 8.57 8.38
CA ILE A 214 2.99 8.47 6.94
C ILE A 214 1.80 8.93 6.09
N ALA A 215 0.58 8.46 6.38
CA ALA A 215 -0.62 8.86 5.65
C ALA A 215 -0.84 10.38 5.70
N LYS A 216 -0.68 10.96 6.90
CA LYS A 216 -0.74 12.42 7.08
C LYS A 216 0.35 13.15 6.29
N ALA A 217 1.59 12.66 6.32
CA ALA A 217 2.70 13.28 5.57
C ALA A 217 2.48 13.23 4.05
N MET A 218 1.92 12.13 3.53
CA MET A 218 1.54 12.03 2.12
C MET A 218 0.48 13.08 1.76
N ALA A 219 -0.56 13.23 2.57
CA ALA A 219 -1.61 14.21 2.33
C ALA A 219 -1.12 15.66 2.49
N ASP A 220 -0.23 15.94 3.46
CA ASP A 220 0.32 17.28 3.68
C ASP A 220 1.30 17.73 2.60
N GLN A 221 2.07 16.79 1.99
CA GLN A 221 3.17 17.13 1.09
C GLN A 221 2.87 16.88 -0.38
N TRP A 222 1.90 16.05 -0.70
CA TRP A 222 1.51 15.71 -2.07
C TRP A 222 0.10 16.19 -2.43
N GLY A 223 -0.71 16.57 -1.41
CA GLY A 223 -2.06 17.10 -1.52
C GLY A 223 -2.20 18.53 -2.01
#